data_5b588a4c5b0fa878ed0ff96d21825f9d
#
_entry.id   5b588a4c5b0fa878ed0ff96d21825f9d
#
_cell.length_a   1.000
_cell.length_b   1.000
_cell.length_c   1.000
_cell.angle_alpha   90.00
_cell.angle_beta   90.00
_cell.angle_gamma   90.00
#
_symmetry.space_group_name_H-M   'P 1'
#
loop_
_entity.id
_entity.type
_entity.pdbx_description
1 polymer ?
#
loop_
_entity_poly.entity_id
_entity_poly.type
_entity_poly.pdbx_seq_one_letter_code
_entity_poly.pdbx_strand_id
1 'polypeptide(L)'
;MPSAVVIGTGKMGKLIEQTLIAHGFEVLGAFGHENINQLSSVAQTPDVVVDFSGVAAFDAVVGFVRERGCALVSGTTGFSPEQLSELKQLGESVPVIHAANYSVGVAVLRRAVAMAAEALNGWDTEIVETHHNQKVDAPSGTAKLLLAAIDPEGTRPVVSGREGFCGARTKDEIGVFALRGGTVAGTHEVHFFGQDEEVCLTHRATSRQIFVNGAVACAERLLTKASGFYTFEELIFG
;
A
#
# COMPACT_ATOMS: atom_id res chain seq x y z
N MET A 1 -14.82 0.95 23.92
CA MET A 1 -13.69 1.56 23.22
C MET A 1 -12.99 0.43 22.50
N PRO A 2 -12.82 0.48 21.18
CA PRO A 2 -12.13 -0.59 20.49
C PRO A 2 -10.65 -0.66 20.93
N SER A 3 -10.08 -1.86 20.88
CA SER A 3 -8.71 -2.13 21.30
C SER A 3 -7.84 -2.58 20.14
N ALA A 4 -6.57 -2.21 20.15
CA ALA A 4 -5.63 -2.54 19.10
C ALA A 4 -4.27 -3.00 19.65
N VAL A 5 -3.60 -3.85 18.90
CA VAL A 5 -2.17 -4.15 19.05
C VAL A 5 -1.44 -3.67 17.81
N VAL A 6 -0.30 -2.99 18.01
CA VAL A 6 0.53 -2.49 16.91
C VAL A 6 1.77 -3.37 16.77
N ILE A 7 2.04 -3.84 15.55
CA ILE A 7 3.27 -4.56 15.22
C ILE A 7 4.12 -3.67 14.32
N GLY A 8 5.34 -3.39 14.78
CA GLY A 8 6.27 -2.43 14.20
C GLY A 8 6.48 -1.23 15.11
N THR A 9 7.70 -1.04 15.61
CA THR A 9 8.09 0.08 16.50
C THR A 9 8.90 1.15 15.78
N GLY A 10 8.97 1.07 14.45
CA GLY A 10 9.62 2.06 13.59
C GLY A 10 8.79 3.32 13.37
N LYS A 11 9.20 4.14 12.40
CA LYS A 11 8.53 5.42 12.09
C LYS A 11 7.03 5.25 11.80
N MET A 12 6.65 4.22 11.03
CA MET A 12 5.25 3.95 10.71
C MET A 12 4.45 3.49 11.94
N GLY A 13 4.97 2.51 12.68
CA GLY A 13 4.28 1.97 13.87
C GLY A 13 4.00 3.03 14.93
N LYS A 14 4.96 3.94 15.20
CA LYS A 14 4.75 5.06 16.14
C LYS A 14 3.64 6.01 15.67
N LEU A 15 3.57 6.32 14.39
CA LEU A 15 2.50 7.16 13.84
C LEU A 15 1.14 6.44 13.90
N ILE A 16 1.11 5.13 13.63
CA ILE A 16 -0.10 4.31 13.73
C ILE A 16 -0.61 4.28 15.16
N GLU A 17 0.26 4.00 16.15
CA GLU A 17 -0.09 4.00 17.56
C GLU A 17 -0.72 5.33 17.99
N GLN A 18 -0.07 6.46 17.68
CA GLN A 18 -0.56 7.80 18.00
C GLN A 18 -1.92 8.09 17.33
N THR A 19 -2.08 7.66 16.07
CA THR A 19 -3.31 7.90 15.32
C THR A 19 -4.45 7.03 15.82
N LEU A 20 -4.20 5.76 16.16
CA LEU A 20 -5.19 4.87 16.78
C LEU A 20 -5.72 5.48 18.09
N ILE A 21 -4.83 5.96 18.96
CA ILE A 21 -5.21 6.63 20.21
C ILE A 21 -6.07 7.87 19.92
N ALA A 22 -5.68 8.69 18.96
CA ALA A 22 -6.44 9.88 18.56
C ALA A 22 -7.83 9.55 18.00
N HIS A 23 -8.01 8.35 17.42
CA HIS A 23 -9.27 7.81 16.92
C HIS A 23 -10.05 7.00 17.97
N GLY A 24 -9.63 7.04 19.24
CA GLY A 24 -10.35 6.44 20.35
C GLY A 24 -10.11 4.94 20.53
N PHE A 25 -9.02 4.38 20.01
CA PHE A 25 -8.61 3.01 20.32
C PHE A 25 -7.80 2.98 21.62
N GLU A 26 -7.99 1.92 22.40
CA GLU A 26 -7.05 1.51 23.42
C GLU A 26 -5.93 0.70 22.79
N VAL A 27 -4.69 1.18 22.86
CA VAL A 27 -3.53 0.41 22.37
C VAL A 27 -3.00 -0.46 23.49
N LEU A 28 -3.22 -1.78 23.41
CA LEU A 28 -2.85 -2.78 24.40
C LEU A 28 -1.34 -3.06 24.43
N GLY A 29 -0.62 -2.70 23.36
CA GLY A 29 0.82 -2.82 23.26
C GLY A 29 1.35 -2.57 21.85
N ALA A 30 2.65 -2.25 21.79
CA ALA A 30 3.39 -2.10 20.54
C ALA A 30 4.62 -3.04 20.56
N PHE A 31 4.73 -3.89 19.53
CA PHE A 31 5.73 -4.94 19.45
C PHE A 31 6.59 -4.76 18.20
N GLY A 32 7.90 -4.90 18.35
CA GLY A 32 8.87 -4.85 17.27
C GLY A 32 9.81 -6.03 17.32
N HIS A 33 10.87 -5.99 16.53
CA HIS A 33 11.86 -7.08 16.45
C HIS A 33 12.40 -7.51 17.83
N GLU A 34 12.60 -6.57 18.76
CA GLU A 34 13.20 -6.86 20.06
C GLU A 34 12.26 -7.56 21.05
N ASN A 35 10.95 -7.38 20.89
CA ASN A 35 9.97 -7.87 21.85
C ASN A 35 8.77 -8.59 21.21
N ILE A 36 8.87 -9.00 19.96
CA ILE A 36 7.80 -9.73 19.26
C ILE A 36 7.44 -11.06 19.97
N ASN A 37 8.39 -11.68 20.64
CA ASN A 37 8.18 -12.89 21.44
C ASN A 37 7.26 -12.67 22.66
N GLN A 38 7.05 -11.42 23.07
CA GLN A 38 6.13 -11.06 24.17
C GLN A 38 4.70 -10.82 23.66
N LEU A 39 4.45 -10.89 22.35
CA LEU A 39 3.12 -10.68 21.77
C LEU A 39 2.06 -11.59 22.40
N SER A 40 2.40 -12.85 22.63
CA SER A 40 1.50 -13.82 23.30
C SER A 40 1.15 -13.45 24.74
N SER A 41 1.93 -12.60 25.41
CA SER A 41 1.67 -12.16 26.79
C SER A 41 0.59 -11.08 26.92
N VAL A 42 0.06 -10.55 25.82
CA VAL A 42 -1.07 -9.62 25.84
C VAL A 42 -2.28 -10.34 26.42
N ALA A 43 -2.71 -9.90 27.61
CA ALA A 43 -3.76 -10.60 28.36
C ALA A 43 -5.15 -10.45 27.73
N GLN A 44 -5.46 -9.26 27.24
CA GLN A 44 -6.74 -8.96 26.59
C GLN A 44 -6.69 -9.28 25.09
N THR A 45 -7.75 -9.89 24.56
CA THR A 45 -7.89 -10.04 23.10
C THR A 45 -8.15 -8.68 22.44
N PRO A 46 -7.28 -8.21 21.52
CA PRO A 46 -7.55 -6.98 20.81
C PRO A 46 -8.68 -7.16 19.79
N ASP A 47 -9.38 -6.08 19.45
CA ASP A 47 -10.34 -6.10 18.34
C ASP A 47 -9.61 -6.15 16.98
N VAL A 48 -8.42 -5.53 16.91
CA VAL A 48 -7.62 -5.49 15.67
C VAL A 48 -6.11 -5.49 15.95
N VAL A 49 -5.36 -6.18 15.11
CA VAL A 49 -3.90 -6.09 15.02
C VAL A 49 -3.55 -5.23 13.79
N VAL A 50 -2.66 -4.23 13.96
CA VAL A 50 -2.17 -3.39 12.88
C VAL A 50 -0.68 -3.62 12.72
N ASP A 51 -0.30 -4.33 11.64
CA ASP A 51 1.06 -4.76 11.35
C ASP A 51 1.72 -3.92 10.26
N PHE A 52 2.75 -3.15 10.64
CA PHE A 52 3.66 -2.42 9.75
C PHE A 52 5.11 -2.70 10.16
N SER A 53 5.46 -3.97 10.22
CA SER A 53 6.76 -4.45 10.71
C SER A 53 7.67 -4.92 9.56
N GLY A 54 7.95 -6.18 9.50
CA GLY A 54 8.76 -6.83 8.48
C GLY A 54 8.44 -8.33 8.39
N VAL A 55 8.87 -8.96 7.30
CA VAL A 55 8.56 -10.36 6.98
C VAL A 55 8.89 -11.32 8.14
N ALA A 56 9.95 -11.05 8.92
CA ALA A 56 10.36 -11.88 10.05
C ALA A 56 9.31 -11.99 11.18
N ALA A 57 8.36 -11.05 11.26
CA ALA A 57 7.29 -11.09 12.25
C ALA A 57 6.06 -11.89 11.80
N PHE A 58 6.01 -12.34 10.56
CA PHE A 58 4.83 -12.94 9.93
C PHE A 58 4.22 -14.06 10.75
N ASP A 59 4.98 -15.08 11.09
CA ASP A 59 4.47 -16.27 11.80
C ASP A 59 3.91 -15.91 13.17
N ALA A 60 4.59 -15.00 13.90
CA ALA A 60 4.11 -14.54 15.20
C ALA A 60 2.80 -13.76 15.08
N VAL A 61 2.68 -12.88 14.07
CA VAL A 61 1.46 -12.08 13.84
C VAL A 61 0.30 -12.96 13.43
N VAL A 62 0.48 -13.82 12.43
CA VAL A 62 -0.58 -14.71 11.93
C VAL A 62 -1.01 -15.70 13.00
N GLY A 63 -0.05 -16.27 13.74
CA GLY A 63 -0.34 -17.18 14.87
C GLY A 63 -1.16 -16.49 15.96
N PHE A 64 -0.77 -15.29 16.37
CA PHE A 64 -1.51 -14.51 17.36
C PHE A 64 -2.93 -14.15 16.91
N VAL A 65 -3.07 -13.64 15.68
CA VAL A 65 -4.39 -13.28 15.12
C VAL A 65 -5.31 -14.50 15.05
N ARG A 66 -4.80 -15.64 14.61
CA ARG A 66 -5.54 -16.90 14.52
C ARG A 66 -5.98 -17.39 15.90
N GLU A 67 -5.09 -17.35 16.89
CA GLU A 67 -5.39 -17.76 18.27
C GLU A 67 -6.43 -16.85 18.92
N ARG A 68 -6.31 -15.53 18.72
CA ARG A 68 -7.17 -14.54 19.36
C ARG A 68 -8.48 -14.30 18.62
N GLY A 69 -8.60 -14.68 17.36
CA GLY A 69 -9.81 -14.45 16.54
C GLY A 69 -10.09 -12.97 16.28
N CYS A 70 -9.06 -12.13 16.19
CA CYS A 70 -9.18 -10.68 16.00
C CYS A 70 -8.93 -10.27 14.53
N ALA A 71 -9.32 -9.06 14.15
CA ALA A 71 -9.08 -8.53 12.81
C ALA A 71 -7.59 -8.23 12.55
N LEU A 72 -7.15 -8.24 11.29
CA LEU A 72 -5.78 -7.92 10.88
C LEU A 72 -5.74 -6.86 9.78
N VAL A 73 -5.00 -5.79 10.02
CA VAL A 73 -4.55 -4.82 9.01
C VAL A 73 -3.05 -5.01 8.83
N SER A 74 -2.60 -5.51 7.67
CA SER A 74 -1.18 -5.69 7.38
C SER A 74 -0.72 -4.80 6.23
N GLY A 75 0.28 -3.95 6.52
CA GLY A 75 1.01 -3.12 5.56
C GLY A 75 2.45 -3.56 5.37
N THR A 76 2.84 -4.68 5.95
CA THR A 76 4.18 -5.26 5.76
C THR A 76 4.34 -5.73 4.31
N THR A 77 5.43 -5.35 3.67
CA THR A 77 5.73 -5.68 2.28
C THR A 77 6.80 -6.74 2.17
N GLY A 78 6.87 -7.43 1.02
CA GLY A 78 7.89 -8.44 0.74
C GLY A 78 7.51 -9.86 1.17
N PHE A 79 6.24 -10.13 1.44
CA PHE A 79 5.75 -11.47 1.68
C PHE A 79 5.91 -12.38 0.45
N SER A 80 6.20 -13.66 0.69
CA SER A 80 6.23 -14.67 -0.35
C SER A 80 4.81 -15.01 -0.83
N PRO A 81 4.66 -15.67 -2.00
CA PRO A 81 3.36 -16.16 -2.46
C PRO A 81 2.66 -17.05 -1.44
N GLU A 82 3.41 -17.89 -0.71
CA GLU A 82 2.91 -18.78 0.32
C GLU A 82 2.36 -18.01 1.51
N GLN A 83 3.09 -16.98 1.97
CA GLN A 83 2.65 -16.09 3.05
C GLN A 83 1.39 -15.30 2.66
N LEU A 84 1.31 -14.82 1.42
CA LEU A 84 0.10 -14.16 0.90
C LEU A 84 -1.09 -15.13 0.82
N SER A 85 -0.84 -16.39 0.46
CA SER A 85 -1.87 -17.44 0.49
C SER A 85 -2.35 -17.72 1.91
N GLU A 86 -1.45 -17.74 2.89
CA GLU A 86 -1.80 -17.94 4.30
C GLU A 86 -2.63 -16.77 4.87
N LEU A 87 -2.33 -15.52 4.50
CA LEU A 87 -3.18 -14.38 4.86
C LEU A 87 -4.59 -14.49 4.27
N LYS A 88 -4.73 -15.00 3.04
CA LYS A 88 -6.06 -15.26 2.45
C LYS A 88 -6.82 -16.34 3.20
N GLN A 89 -6.14 -17.42 3.59
CA GLN A 89 -6.73 -18.48 4.41
C GLN A 89 -7.13 -17.99 5.81
N LEU A 90 -6.31 -17.11 6.43
CA LEU A 90 -6.67 -16.46 7.69
C LEU A 90 -7.99 -15.68 7.57
N GLY A 91 -8.21 -15.06 6.41
CA GLY A 91 -9.46 -14.36 6.08
C GLY A 91 -10.71 -15.24 6.11
N GLU A 92 -10.60 -16.57 6.01
CA GLU A 92 -11.75 -17.47 6.18
C GLU A 92 -12.28 -17.49 7.62
N SER A 93 -11.47 -17.10 8.59
CA SER A 93 -11.79 -17.13 10.03
C SER A 93 -12.01 -15.74 10.63
N VAL A 94 -11.29 -14.74 10.19
CA VAL A 94 -11.29 -13.37 10.72
C VAL A 94 -11.25 -12.33 9.61
N PRO A 95 -11.66 -11.07 9.87
CA PRO A 95 -11.49 -9.99 8.88
C PRO A 95 -10.01 -9.67 8.67
N VAL A 96 -9.52 -9.75 7.45
CA VAL A 96 -8.12 -9.49 7.08
C VAL A 96 -8.04 -8.52 5.92
N ILE A 97 -7.15 -7.55 6.00
CA ILE A 97 -6.65 -6.79 4.87
C ILE A 97 -5.13 -6.85 4.81
N HIS A 98 -4.59 -7.10 3.63
CA HIS A 98 -3.19 -6.84 3.31
C HIS A 98 -3.11 -5.93 2.09
N ALA A 99 -2.40 -4.80 2.22
CA ALA A 99 -2.15 -3.88 1.12
C ALA A 99 -0.73 -3.30 1.17
N ALA A 100 -0.09 -3.21 0.02
CA ALA A 100 1.22 -2.56 -0.10
C ALA A 100 1.14 -1.03 -0.02
N ASN A 101 -0.06 -0.45 -0.14
CA ASN A 101 -0.30 0.98 -0.09
C ASN A 101 -1.67 1.28 0.53
N TYR A 102 -1.70 2.11 1.56
CA TYR A 102 -2.89 2.52 2.30
C TYR A 102 -3.30 3.98 2.02
N SER A 103 -2.84 4.58 0.92
CA SER A 103 -3.24 5.95 0.56
C SER A 103 -4.55 5.97 -0.21
N VAL A 104 -5.56 6.62 0.35
CA VAL A 104 -6.84 6.87 -0.33
C VAL A 104 -6.62 7.64 -1.65
N GLY A 105 -5.72 8.64 -1.63
CA GLY A 105 -5.39 9.42 -2.83
C GLY A 105 -4.77 8.56 -3.93
N VAL A 106 -3.90 7.61 -3.58
CA VAL A 106 -3.32 6.66 -4.56
C VAL A 106 -4.38 5.71 -5.11
N ALA A 107 -5.31 5.23 -4.28
CA ALA A 107 -6.41 4.37 -4.75
C ALA A 107 -7.34 5.11 -5.72
N VAL A 108 -7.66 6.40 -5.44
CA VAL A 108 -8.42 7.27 -6.36
C VAL A 108 -7.64 7.49 -7.66
N LEU A 109 -6.33 7.83 -7.56
CA LEU A 109 -5.47 8.01 -8.74
C LEU A 109 -5.46 6.75 -9.61
N ARG A 110 -5.29 5.57 -9.02
CA ARG A 110 -5.27 4.30 -9.74
C ARG A 110 -6.56 4.07 -10.55
N ARG A 111 -7.72 4.34 -9.95
CA ARG A 111 -9.02 4.24 -10.64
C ARG A 111 -9.14 5.24 -11.78
N ALA A 112 -8.74 6.49 -11.55
CA ALA A 112 -8.75 7.52 -12.58
C ALA A 112 -7.81 7.19 -13.75
N VAL A 113 -6.62 6.65 -13.44
CA VAL A 113 -5.65 6.21 -14.45
C VAL A 113 -6.17 5.03 -15.27
N ALA A 114 -6.81 4.03 -14.64
CA ALA A 114 -7.42 2.91 -15.36
C ALA A 114 -8.50 3.39 -16.34
N MET A 115 -9.39 4.27 -15.88
CA MET A 115 -10.43 4.88 -16.72
C MET A 115 -9.84 5.71 -17.85
N ALA A 116 -8.82 6.52 -17.58
CA ALA A 116 -8.15 7.32 -18.59
C ALA A 116 -7.42 6.46 -19.63
N ALA A 117 -6.74 5.40 -19.21
CA ALA A 117 -6.06 4.46 -20.10
C ALA A 117 -7.02 3.76 -21.08
N GLU A 118 -8.22 3.41 -20.61
CA GLU A 118 -9.27 2.85 -21.46
C GLU A 118 -9.80 3.89 -22.46
N ALA A 119 -10.16 5.08 -21.97
CA ALA A 119 -10.76 6.14 -22.77
C ALA A 119 -9.77 6.75 -23.79
N LEU A 120 -8.49 6.82 -23.45
CA LEU A 120 -7.40 7.40 -24.25
C LEU A 120 -6.54 6.31 -24.91
N ASN A 121 -7.14 5.16 -25.21
CA ASN A 121 -6.40 4.05 -25.85
C ASN A 121 -5.71 4.50 -27.14
N GLY A 122 -4.43 4.17 -27.25
CA GLY A 122 -3.55 4.56 -28.37
C GLY A 122 -2.83 5.89 -28.19
N TRP A 123 -3.06 6.61 -27.07
CA TRP A 123 -2.23 7.75 -26.69
C TRP A 123 -0.90 7.28 -26.09
N ASP A 124 0.13 8.10 -26.23
CA ASP A 124 1.44 7.84 -25.63
C ASP A 124 1.35 7.99 -24.12
N THR A 125 1.86 7.00 -23.39
CA THR A 125 1.71 6.96 -21.93
C THR A 125 3.06 6.95 -21.25
N GLU A 126 3.26 7.86 -20.28
CA GLU A 126 4.47 7.99 -19.49
C GLU A 126 4.13 8.13 -17.99
N ILE A 127 4.89 7.46 -17.14
CA ILE A 127 4.78 7.54 -15.69
C ILE A 127 6.05 8.19 -15.15
N VAL A 128 5.92 9.24 -14.34
CA VAL A 128 7.03 9.86 -13.64
C VAL A 128 6.78 9.78 -12.13
N GLU A 129 7.75 9.24 -11.39
CA GLU A 129 7.67 9.20 -9.93
C GLU A 129 8.86 9.89 -9.29
N THR A 130 8.62 10.62 -8.22
CA THR A 130 9.67 11.31 -7.46
C THR A 130 9.62 10.91 -6.00
N HIS A 131 10.74 10.49 -5.43
CA HIS A 131 10.90 10.20 -4.01
C HIS A 131 12.20 10.80 -3.45
N HIS A 132 12.30 10.74 -2.11
CA HIS A 132 13.50 11.17 -1.39
C HIS A 132 14.75 10.41 -1.85
N ASN A 133 15.93 11.02 -1.63
CA ASN A 133 17.22 10.49 -2.05
C ASN A 133 17.67 9.20 -1.33
N GLN A 134 16.96 8.78 -0.27
CA GLN A 134 17.22 7.53 0.47
C GLN A 134 16.35 6.36 0.02
N LYS A 135 15.51 6.53 -1.02
CA LYS A 135 14.69 5.42 -1.55
C LYS A 135 15.55 4.51 -2.43
N VAL A 136 15.59 3.22 -2.08
CA VAL A 136 16.47 2.22 -2.70
C VAL A 136 15.86 1.51 -3.90
N ASP A 137 14.53 1.36 -3.94
CA ASP A 137 13.81 0.72 -5.04
C ASP A 137 13.41 1.73 -6.12
N ALA A 138 13.48 1.32 -7.38
CA ALA A 138 12.97 2.02 -8.55
C ALA A 138 12.52 0.99 -9.61
N PRO A 139 11.36 1.19 -10.27
CA PRO A 139 10.32 2.13 -9.91
C PRO A 139 9.65 1.77 -8.58
N SER A 140 9.00 2.78 -7.96
CA SER A 140 8.31 2.60 -6.69
C SER A 140 7.13 1.61 -6.79
N GLY A 141 6.71 1.03 -5.64
CA GLY A 141 5.53 0.17 -5.58
C GLY A 141 4.26 0.84 -6.14
N THR A 142 4.07 2.14 -5.88
CA THR A 142 2.95 2.91 -6.44
C THR A 142 3.06 3.07 -7.95
N ALA A 143 4.24 3.34 -8.50
CA ALA A 143 4.43 3.41 -9.95
C ALA A 143 4.10 2.06 -10.62
N LYS A 144 4.47 0.94 -9.99
CA LYS A 144 4.10 -0.41 -10.45
C LYS A 144 2.59 -0.66 -10.41
N LEU A 145 1.89 -0.16 -9.37
CA LEU A 145 0.42 -0.23 -9.29
C LEU A 145 -0.25 0.58 -10.40
N LEU A 146 0.29 1.76 -10.73
CA LEU A 146 -0.22 2.60 -11.82
C LEU A 146 0.06 1.96 -13.19
N LEU A 147 1.25 1.39 -13.38
CA LEU A 147 1.59 0.65 -14.59
C LEU A 147 0.63 -0.53 -14.81
N ALA A 148 0.36 -1.32 -13.77
CA ALA A 148 -0.60 -2.41 -13.85
C ALA A 148 -2.06 -1.95 -14.06
N ALA A 149 -2.39 -0.71 -13.71
CA ALA A 149 -3.69 -0.13 -14.03
C ALA A 149 -3.83 0.30 -15.50
N ILE A 150 -2.70 0.64 -16.16
CA ILE A 150 -2.63 0.99 -17.58
C ILE A 150 -2.53 -0.26 -18.47
N ASP A 151 -1.73 -1.21 -18.06
CA ASP A 151 -1.45 -2.47 -18.77
C ASP A 151 -1.64 -3.67 -17.82
N PRO A 152 -2.89 -4.09 -17.56
CA PRO A 152 -3.19 -5.20 -16.65
C PRO A 152 -2.59 -6.54 -17.09
N GLU A 153 -2.44 -6.74 -18.40
CA GLU A 153 -1.87 -7.98 -18.97
C GLU A 153 -0.34 -7.98 -18.96
N GLY A 154 0.31 -6.84 -18.74
CA GLY A 154 1.76 -6.71 -18.71
C GLY A 154 2.43 -7.02 -20.06
N THR A 155 1.76 -6.69 -21.16
CA THR A 155 2.19 -7.05 -22.52
C THR A 155 2.96 -5.94 -23.23
N ARG A 156 2.83 -4.71 -22.74
CA ARG A 156 3.46 -3.53 -23.37
C ARG A 156 4.92 -3.38 -22.92
N PRO A 157 5.84 -3.02 -23.86
CA PRO A 157 7.22 -2.74 -23.50
C PRO A 157 7.33 -1.58 -22.49
N VAL A 158 8.14 -1.77 -21.45
CA VAL A 158 8.41 -0.73 -20.43
C VAL A 158 9.78 -0.13 -20.67
N VAL A 159 9.85 1.20 -20.80
CA VAL A 159 11.07 1.97 -21.00
C VAL A 159 11.39 2.78 -19.75
N SER A 160 12.53 2.49 -19.11
CA SER A 160 12.93 3.14 -17.85
C SER A 160 13.96 4.26 -18.04
N GLY A 161 14.35 4.57 -19.25
CA GLY A 161 15.28 5.64 -19.59
C GLY A 161 15.46 5.79 -21.10
N ARG A 162 15.82 7.01 -21.54
CA ARG A 162 16.20 7.32 -22.91
C ARG A 162 17.48 8.13 -22.88
N GLU A 163 18.49 7.72 -23.65
CA GLU A 163 19.80 8.37 -23.69
C GLU A 163 20.35 8.38 -25.13
N GLY A 164 20.97 9.48 -25.55
CA GLY A 164 21.58 9.64 -26.86
C GLY A 164 20.56 9.53 -28.01
N PHE A 165 20.97 8.89 -29.10
CA PHE A 165 20.12 8.67 -30.28
C PHE A 165 19.36 7.35 -30.14
N CYS A 166 18.31 7.34 -29.33
CA CYS A 166 17.48 6.15 -29.04
C CYS A 166 16.37 5.90 -30.09
N GLY A 167 16.26 6.75 -31.11
CA GLY A 167 15.17 6.69 -32.09
C GLY A 167 13.87 7.33 -31.58
N ALA A 168 12.85 7.31 -32.44
CA ALA A 168 11.53 7.77 -32.06
C ALA A 168 10.88 6.78 -31.10
N ARG A 169 10.02 7.29 -30.21
CA ARG A 169 9.19 6.48 -29.33
C ARG A 169 8.36 5.49 -30.14
N THR A 170 8.24 4.26 -29.67
CA THR A 170 7.32 3.27 -30.27
C THR A 170 5.91 3.47 -29.74
N LYS A 171 4.90 3.11 -30.54
CA LYS A 171 3.49 3.37 -30.21
C LYS A 171 3.04 2.62 -28.94
N ASP A 172 3.56 1.43 -28.71
CA ASP A 172 3.06 0.53 -27.67
C ASP A 172 3.87 0.59 -26.36
N GLU A 173 4.98 1.33 -26.32
CA GLU A 173 5.79 1.43 -25.11
C GLU A 173 5.12 2.28 -24.02
N ILE A 174 5.42 1.98 -22.75
CA ILE A 174 5.08 2.82 -21.59
C ILE A 174 6.39 3.27 -20.95
N GLY A 175 6.62 4.58 -20.88
CA GLY A 175 7.76 5.12 -20.13
C GLY A 175 7.49 5.09 -18.62
N VAL A 176 8.51 4.67 -17.83
CA VAL A 176 8.43 4.68 -16.35
C VAL A 176 9.73 5.25 -15.79
N PHE A 177 9.69 6.48 -15.30
CA PHE A 177 10.87 7.22 -14.87
C PHE A 177 10.85 7.51 -13.38
N ALA A 178 11.98 7.33 -12.71
CA ALA A 178 12.14 7.49 -11.29
C ALA A 178 13.12 8.60 -10.95
N LEU A 179 12.65 9.68 -10.33
CA LEU A 179 13.47 10.77 -9.81
C LEU A 179 13.74 10.57 -8.33
N ARG A 180 14.93 10.94 -7.88
CA ARG A 180 15.36 10.88 -6.47
C ARG A 180 15.92 12.24 -6.06
N GLY A 181 15.34 12.85 -5.01
CA GLY A 181 15.79 14.15 -4.54
C GLY A 181 15.22 14.56 -3.20
N GLY A 182 16.00 15.25 -2.41
CA GLY A 182 15.59 15.84 -1.13
C GLY A 182 14.87 14.87 -0.20
N THR A 183 13.76 15.34 0.35
CA THR A 183 12.92 14.62 1.34
C THR A 183 11.51 14.32 0.79
N VAL A 184 11.32 14.30 -0.52
CA VAL A 184 10.01 14.07 -1.15
C VAL A 184 9.40 12.77 -0.66
N ALA A 185 8.20 12.83 -0.10
CA ALA A 185 7.52 11.66 0.44
C ALA A 185 7.01 10.72 -0.66
N GLY A 186 6.64 11.26 -1.81
CA GLY A 186 6.24 10.56 -3.01
C GLY A 186 5.34 11.41 -3.90
N THR A 187 5.73 11.61 -5.14
CA THR A 187 4.89 12.19 -6.20
C THR A 187 4.79 11.18 -7.33
N HIS A 188 3.61 11.02 -7.90
CA HIS A 188 3.36 10.14 -9.03
C HIS A 188 2.52 10.88 -10.04
N GLU A 189 2.99 10.93 -11.28
CA GLU A 189 2.37 11.61 -12.41
C GLU A 189 2.20 10.59 -13.54
N VAL A 190 1.01 10.52 -14.10
CA VAL A 190 0.71 9.71 -15.27
C VAL A 190 0.25 10.64 -16.37
N HIS A 191 0.99 10.66 -17.45
CA HIS A 191 0.80 11.49 -18.61
C HIS A 191 0.25 10.65 -19.76
N PHE A 192 -0.79 11.14 -20.40
CA PHE A 192 -1.33 10.64 -21.66
C PHE A 192 -1.21 11.75 -22.71
N PHE A 193 -0.41 11.52 -23.73
CA PHE A 193 -0.14 12.49 -24.80
C PHE A 193 -0.92 12.11 -26.04
N GLY A 194 -1.88 12.96 -26.41
CA GLY A 194 -2.60 12.90 -27.66
C GLY A 194 -2.01 13.83 -28.73
N GLN A 195 -2.70 14.00 -29.81
CA GLN A 195 -2.33 15.00 -30.82
C GLN A 195 -2.74 16.39 -30.33
N ASP A 196 -1.75 17.28 -30.12
CA ASP A 196 -1.93 18.67 -29.67
C ASP A 196 -2.56 18.84 -28.29
N GLU A 197 -2.62 17.77 -27.47
CA GLU A 197 -3.14 17.81 -26.09
C GLU A 197 -2.50 16.79 -25.18
N GLU A 198 -2.60 17.02 -23.88
CA GLU A 198 -2.10 16.16 -22.81
C GLU A 198 -3.13 16.05 -21.69
N VAL A 199 -3.29 14.84 -21.13
CA VAL A 199 -3.96 14.62 -19.86
C VAL A 199 -2.94 14.14 -18.85
N CYS A 200 -2.78 14.87 -17.74
CA CYS A 200 -1.89 14.49 -16.65
C CYS A 200 -2.68 14.27 -15.36
N LEU A 201 -2.52 13.09 -14.76
CA LEU A 201 -3.10 12.72 -13.48
C LEU A 201 -1.99 12.64 -12.43
N THR A 202 -2.11 13.42 -11.37
CA THR A 202 -1.04 13.57 -10.36
C THR A 202 -1.52 13.31 -8.94
N HIS A 203 -0.73 12.55 -8.18
CA HIS A 203 -0.84 12.43 -6.72
C HIS A 203 0.45 12.89 -6.06
N ARG A 204 0.34 13.71 -5.02
CA ARG A 204 1.44 14.16 -4.16
C ARG A 204 1.22 13.79 -2.72
N ALA A 205 2.11 12.98 -2.16
CA ALA A 205 2.19 12.76 -0.73
C ALA A 205 2.99 13.89 -0.07
N THR A 206 2.39 14.59 0.88
CA THR A 206 3.07 15.61 1.68
C THR A 206 3.73 15.04 2.93
N SER A 207 3.25 13.89 3.40
CA SER A 207 3.84 13.14 4.51
C SER A 207 3.45 11.66 4.45
N ARG A 208 4.10 10.84 5.30
CA ARG A 208 3.71 9.41 5.46
C ARG A 208 2.39 9.22 6.22
N GLN A 209 1.86 10.28 6.82
CA GLN A 209 0.59 10.23 7.55
C GLN A 209 -0.58 9.75 6.67
N ILE A 210 -0.51 9.96 5.35
CA ILE A 210 -1.55 9.48 4.43
C ILE A 210 -1.73 7.95 4.49
N PHE A 211 -0.65 7.19 4.67
CA PHE A 211 -0.71 5.73 4.79
C PHE A 211 -1.25 5.29 6.15
N VAL A 212 -0.87 6.02 7.19
CA VAL A 212 -1.36 5.80 8.56
C VAL A 212 -2.87 6.03 8.64
N ASN A 213 -3.34 7.16 8.10
CA ASN A 213 -4.77 7.48 8.07
C ASN A 213 -5.58 6.39 7.36
N GLY A 214 -5.09 5.88 6.23
CA GLY A 214 -5.76 4.81 5.52
C GLY A 214 -5.73 3.46 6.26
N ALA A 215 -4.63 3.13 6.94
CA ALA A 215 -4.54 1.92 7.74
C ALA A 215 -5.49 1.96 8.95
N VAL A 216 -5.57 3.10 9.64
CA VAL A 216 -6.49 3.31 10.77
C VAL A 216 -7.94 3.29 10.29
N ALA A 217 -8.28 3.92 9.16
CA ALA A 217 -9.60 3.83 8.56
C ALA A 217 -9.98 2.37 8.20
N CYS A 218 -9.04 1.55 7.73
CA CYS A 218 -9.27 0.12 7.53
C CYS A 218 -9.50 -0.60 8.87
N ALA A 219 -8.72 -0.30 9.90
CA ALA A 219 -8.90 -0.88 11.23
C ALA A 219 -10.33 -0.62 11.76
N GLU A 220 -10.80 0.63 11.70
CA GLU A 220 -12.16 1.00 12.10
C GLU A 220 -13.23 0.21 11.33
N ARG A 221 -13.06 0.08 10.02
CA ARG A 221 -14.05 -0.60 9.16
C ARG A 221 -14.07 -2.11 9.36
N LEU A 222 -12.91 -2.73 9.63
CA LEU A 222 -12.83 -4.16 9.91
C LEU A 222 -13.59 -4.56 11.17
N LEU A 223 -13.77 -3.67 12.16
CA LEU A 223 -14.50 -3.97 13.39
C LEU A 223 -15.96 -4.41 13.15
N THR A 224 -16.53 -4.03 12.01
CA THR A 224 -17.93 -4.34 11.66
C THR A 224 -18.05 -5.33 10.50
N LYS A 225 -16.93 -5.82 9.97
CA LYS A 225 -16.92 -6.77 8.85
C LYS A 225 -16.94 -8.22 9.37
N ALA A 226 -17.58 -9.09 8.61
CA ALA A 226 -17.47 -10.53 8.80
C ALA A 226 -16.07 -11.02 8.44
N SER A 227 -15.76 -12.29 8.75
CA SER A 227 -14.55 -12.93 8.23
C SER A 227 -14.46 -12.77 6.71
N GLY A 228 -13.28 -12.48 6.21
CA GLY A 228 -13.03 -12.24 4.79
C GLY A 228 -11.64 -11.64 4.56
N PHE A 229 -11.12 -11.82 3.35
CA PHE A 229 -9.92 -11.14 2.90
C PHE A 229 -10.32 -9.96 2.02
N TYR A 230 -10.15 -8.76 2.55
CA TYR A 230 -10.63 -7.52 1.94
C TYR A 230 -9.52 -6.79 1.18
N THR A 231 -9.87 -6.15 0.09
CA THR A 231 -9.01 -5.16 -0.58
C THR A 231 -9.16 -3.78 0.06
N PHE A 232 -8.14 -2.94 -0.11
CA PHE A 232 -8.20 -1.56 0.37
C PHE A 232 -9.36 -0.78 -0.26
N GLU A 233 -9.65 -1.03 -1.52
CA GLU A 233 -10.72 -0.35 -2.25
C GLU A 233 -12.11 -0.77 -1.78
N GLU A 234 -12.32 -2.05 -1.47
CA GLU A 234 -13.58 -2.52 -0.88
C GLU A 234 -13.84 -1.90 0.49
N LEU A 235 -12.79 -1.74 1.30
CA LEU A 235 -12.95 -1.10 2.60
C LEU A 235 -13.15 0.41 2.51
N ILE A 236 -12.55 1.10 1.56
CA ILE A 236 -12.60 2.56 1.50
C ILE A 236 -13.78 3.09 0.68
N PHE A 237 -14.19 2.38 -0.37
CA PHE A 237 -15.22 2.85 -1.31
C PHE A 237 -16.49 1.99 -1.30
N GLY A 238 -16.46 0.80 -0.64
CA GLY A 238 -17.57 -0.16 -0.57
C GLY A 238 -18.62 0.14 0.48
#